data_fcbeca868b554ebdba03c70b8f39f98d
#
_entry.id   fcbeca868b554ebdba03c70b8f39f98d
#
_cell.length_a   1.000
_cell.length_b   1.000
_cell.length_c   1.000
_cell.angle_alpha   90.00
_cell.angle_beta   90.00
_cell.angle_gamma   90.00
#
_symmetry.space_group_name_H-M   'P 1'
#
loop_
_entity.id
_entity.type
_entity.pdbx_description
1 polymer ?
#
loop_
_entity_poly.entity_id
_entity_poly.type
_entity_poly.pdbx_seq_one_letter_code
_entity_poly.pdbx_strand_id
1 'polypeptide(L)'
;DVMMAPVRIAWIPSKDINDSSLRFRNLIFGDSRRPGALRARQIVRDNPERLALVVGAPATLGDLKAGFAQLGHLSGEGELAAYVARRAAVALDMTERRLQGGRYKVPRYVAGNLRASKGFNAGLEELAVEQGVSKDTLMIEARKYMTEMISRPSTFYLDFYAKFNKFVLGLGYEDEVVSDKNDIEKMRTMVRENPALLLWTHKTYLDGMVVPKVLYDNDFPMPHMFGGANLAFAGLGFLLRRSGGIFIRRTFQDNPVYKLTLRHYIGYLMEKRFPMNWAFEGTRSRLGKLMPPRYGLLKYVLEACYETGAENIHIIPIAISYDLIRDVEEYATEQTGRAKSAESLAWFIGYVRSLRKPMGRVYMDVGEPVVLAKAPHPDDRLALAKVAFEVAVAANKVTPLTLPSMLSMVLLGAAPQALTNQELQTQVRALHDWAVARGIRISSDFKAENAEHMQKVIEIMIAEKMLTRYDEGPDVVFGIAPEQHPVASYYRNTVVHFFVNKAIIELALVAASDALPEEAVATFWNEVDRLRNLFKFEFFYAPTEQFHAEIRQEIEHCDSNWEVSLTQGTAGFINLFESLRPLVAQSVLLPYIEAYTVVGDLLARLEPWESLDEATA
;
A
#
# COMPACT_ATOMS: atom_id res chain seq x y z
N ASP A 1 -6.06 25.63 44.76
CA ASP A 1 -5.56 24.41 44.15
C ASP A 1 -4.16 24.67 43.55
N VAL A 2 -3.21 23.74 43.78
CA VAL A 2 -1.82 23.90 43.29
C VAL A 2 -1.77 23.65 41.79
N MET A 3 -1.30 24.66 41.04
CA MET A 3 -1.05 24.53 39.61
C MET A 3 0.34 23.93 39.38
N MET A 4 0.41 22.88 38.55
CA MET A 4 1.65 22.19 38.18
C MET A 4 1.89 22.36 36.70
N ALA A 5 3.04 22.90 36.31
CA ALA A 5 3.46 23.03 34.92
C ALA A 5 4.77 22.25 34.70
N PRO A 6 4.79 21.22 33.84
CA PRO A 6 6.02 20.50 33.58
C PRO A 6 6.94 21.33 32.66
N VAL A 7 8.24 21.31 32.97
CA VAL A 7 9.25 22.08 32.22
C VAL A 7 10.38 21.16 31.78
N ARG A 8 10.88 21.36 30.56
CA ARG A 8 12.00 20.62 29.98
C ARG A 8 12.89 21.52 29.15
N ILE A 9 14.16 21.20 29.09
CA ILE A 9 15.08 21.76 28.12
C ILE A 9 14.90 20.98 26.82
N ALA A 10 14.55 21.66 25.73
CA ALA A 10 14.49 21.13 24.39
C ALA A 10 15.67 21.67 23.55
N TRP A 11 16.23 20.80 22.73
CA TRP A 11 17.32 21.15 21.82
C TRP A 11 16.75 21.33 20.42
N ILE A 12 16.80 22.56 19.92
CA ILE A 12 16.31 22.92 18.59
C ILE A 12 17.34 22.45 17.57
N PRO A 13 16.93 21.76 16.46
CA PRO A 13 17.85 21.46 15.37
C PRO A 13 18.39 22.77 14.76
N SER A 14 19.59 22.73 14.13
CA SER A 14 20.08 23.85 13.35
C SER A 14 19.09 24.22 12.25
N LYS A 15 19.08 25.47 11.78
CA LYS A 15 18.06 26.06 10.86
C LYS A 15 17.71 25.23 9.64
N ASP A 16 18.55 24.31 9.22
CA ASP A 16 18.22 23.28 8.24
C ASP A 16 17.44 22.14 8.92
N ILE A 17 16.13 22.29 8.97
CA ILE A 17 15.20 21.22 9.43
C ILE A 17 15.40 19.96 8.57
N ASN A 18 15.87 20.11 7.33
CA ASN A 18 16.24 19.04 6.41
C ASN A 18 17.67 18.51 6.58
N ASP A 19 18.52 19.15 7.40
CA ASP A 19 19.85 18.60 7.71
C ASP A 19 19.76 17.45 8.72
N SER A 20 19.11 16.37 8.26
CA SER A 20 19.16 15.05 8.88
C SER A 20 20.55 14.39 8.67
N SER A 21 21.62 15.19 8.59
CA SER A 21 22.96 14.64 8.39
C SER A 21 23.34 13.78 9.60
N LEU A 22 23.10 12.48 9.47
CA LEU A 22 23.71 11.44 10.29
C LEU A 22 25.24 11.55 10.11
N ARG A 23 25.86 12.38 10.90
CA ARG A 23 27.31 12.39 10.97
C ARG A 23 27.70 11.26 11.91
N PHE A 24 28.77 10.55 11.59
CA PHE A 24 29.38 9.55 12.45
C PHE A 24 29.56 10.07 13.89
N ARG A 25 29.70 11.38 14.03
CA ARG A 25 29.70 12.17 15.25
C ARG A 25 28.43 12.00 16.11
N ASN A 26 27.27 11.73 15.51
CA ASN A 26 26.01 11.52 16.25
C ASN A 26 25.95 10.16 16.96
N LEU A 27 26.70 9.17 16.46
CA LEU A 27 26.85 7.87 17.14
C LEU A 27 27.65 7.99 18.45
N ILE A 28 28.66 8.88 18.46
CA ILE A 28 29.57 9.04 19.61
C ILE A 28 29.06 10.06 20.62
N PHE A 29 28.51 11.20 20.13
CA PHE A 29 28.15 12.34 20.97
C PHE A 29 26.64 12.53 21.16
N GLY A 30 25.81 11.59 20.68
CA GLY A 30 24.35 11.66 20.74
C GLY A 30 23.74 12.52 19.62
N ASP A 31 22.42 12.36 19.42
CA ASP A 31 21.64 13.17 18.48
C ASP A 31 21.67 14.65 18.88
N SER A 32 21.69 15.55 17.90
CA SER A 32 21.64 17.01 18.14
C SER A 32 20.37 17.47 18.86
N ARG A 33 19.31 16.66 18.83
CA ARG A 33 18.04 16.86 19.55
C ARG A 33 18.03 16.23 20.93
N ARG A 34 18.97 15.31 21.19
CA ARG A 34 19.20 14.67 22.48
C ARG A 34 20.72 14.51 22.69
N PRO A 35 21.44 15.63 22.82
CA PRO A 35 22.88 15.58 22.92
C PRO A 35 23.33 14.93 24.22
N GLY A 36 24.40 14.13 24.13
CA GLY A 36 25.14 13.72 25.32
C GLY A 36 25.79 14.93 26.03
N ALA A 37 26.24 14.76 27.27
CA ALA A 37 26.70 15.85 28.11
C ALA A 37 27.78 16.75 27.44
N LEU A 38 28.74 16.17 26.74
CA LEU A 38 29.79 16.92 26.02
C LEU A 38 29.22 17.76 24.88
N ARG A 39 28.31 17.19 24.11
CA ARG A 39 27.66 17.89 22.99
C ARG A 39 26.72 18.99 23.50
N ALA A 40 26.00 18.73 24.58
CA ALA A 40 25.14 19.71 25.23
C ALA A 40 25.96 20.95 25.66
N ARG A 41 27.10 20.75 26.33
CA ARG A 41 28.02 21.84 26.69
C ARG A 41 28.52 22.60 25.46
N GLN A 42 28.88 21.91 24.39
CA GLN A 42 29.30 22.54 23.15
C GLN A 42 28.19 23.39 22.54
N ILE A 43 26.95 22.85 22.44
CA ILE A 43 25.80 23.58 21.87
C ILE A 43 25.52 24.84 22.71
N VAL A 44 25.51 24.75 24.03
CA VAL A 44 25.28 25.90 24.91
C VAL A 44 26.35 26.97 24.72
N ARG A 45 27.60 26.57 24.50
CA ARG A 45 28.70 27.51 24.29
C ARG A 45 28.69 28.18 22.93
N ASP A 46 28.48 27.36 21.86
CA ASP A 46 28.71 27.80 20.48
C ASP A 46 27.41 28.25 19.77
N ASN A 47 26.24 27.78 20.25
CA ASN A 47 24.92 28.06 19.65
C ASN A 47 23.82 28.06 20.75
N PRO A 48 23.86 28.97 21.70
CA PRO A 48 22.93 29.01 22.86
C PRO A 48 21.46 29.16 22.43
N GLU A 49 21.19 29.78 21.29
CA GLU A 49 19.85 29.94 20.70
C GLU A 49 19.17 28.60 20.32
N ARG A 50 19.93 27.51 20.30
CA ARG A 50 19.41 26.15 20.08
C ARG A 50 18.89 25.49 21.35
N LEU A 51 18.98 26.15 22.47
CA LEU A 51 18.42 25.71 23.73
C LEU A 51 17.11 26.45 23.99
N ALA A 52 16.01 25.72 24.09
CA ALA A 52 14.69 26.26 24.40
C ALA A 52 14.18 25.66 25.71
N LEU A 53 13.59 26.49 26.55
CA LEU A 53 12.83 26.05 27.70
C LEU A 53 11.40 25.80 27.27
N VAL A 54 10.97 24.56 27.34
CA VAL A 54 9.62 24.11 26.92
C VAL A 54 8.78 23.94 28.18
N VAL A 55 7.65 24.64 28.23
CA VAL A 55 6.64 24.50 29.27
C VAL A 55 5.46 23.74 28.71
N GLY A 56 5.15 22.58 29.29
CA GLY A 56 3.97 21.79 28.91
C GLY A 56 2.68 22.40 29.49
N ALA A 57 1.54 21.94 28.95
CA ALA A 57 0.23 22.40 29.43
C ALA A 57 0.11 22.21 30.96
N PRO A 58 -0.23 23.26 31.69
CA PRO A 58 -0.40 23.17 33.13
C PRO A 58 -1.67 22.39 33.50
N ALA A 59 -1.70 21.79 34.68
CA ALA A 59 -2.86 21.13 35.25
C ALA A 59 -2.90 21.37 36.75
N THR A 60 -4.11 21.41 37.34
CA THR A 60 -4.23 21.50 38.81
C THR A 60 -4.01 20.13 39.44
N LEU A 61 -3.58 20.12 40.69
CA LEU A 61 -3.44 18.87 41.46
C LEU A 61 -4.79 18.17 41.64
N GLY A 62 -5.89 18.95 41.73
CA GLY A 62 -7.27 18.44 41.77
C GLY A 62 -7.63 17.68 40.52
N ASP A 63 -7.41 18.26 39.33
CA ASP A 63 -7.69 17.60 38.03
C ASP A 63 -6.86 16.31 37.87
N LEU A 64 -5.60 16.34 38.30
CA LEU A 64 -4.73 15.17 38.23
C LEU A 64 -5.21 14.04 39.15
N LYS A 65 -5.66 14.36 40.38
CA LYS A 65 -6.27 13.39 41.30
C LYS A 65 -7.60 12.85 40.77
N ALA A 66 -8.46 13.72 40.23
CA ALA A 66 -9.73 13.32 39.64
C ALA A 66 -9.51 12.37 38.42
N GLY A 67 -8.58 12.71 37.53
CA GLY A 67 -8.21 11.86 36.42
C GLY A 67 -7.60 10.51 36.81
N PHE A 68 -6.83 10.49 37.93
CA PHE A 68 -6.30 9.25 38.51
C PHE A 68 -7.42 8.37 39.09
N ALA A 69 -8.34 8.97 39.83
CA ALA A 69 -9.48 8.26 40.43
C ALA A 69 -10.39 7.59 39.35
N GLN A 70 -10.53 8.20 38.16
CA GLN A 70 -11.27 7.61 37.04
C GLN A 70 -10.66 6.30 36.55
N LEU A 71 -9.39 6.01 36.82
CA LEU A 71 -8.75 4.75 36.43
C LEU A 71 -9.22 3.57 37.33
N GLY A 72 -9.70 3.81 38.54
CA GLY A 72 -10.50 2.91 39.40
C GLY A 72 -9.84 1.64 39.93
N HIS A 73 -8.76 1.17 39.32
CA HIS A 73 -8.03 -0.06 39.66
C HIS A 73 -6.60 0.22 40.17
N LEU A 74 -6.20 1.47 40.14
CA LEU A 74 -4.92 1.92 40.67
C LEU A 74 -5.16 2.61 42.02
N SER A 75 -4.47 2.18 43.04
CA SER A 75 -4.54 2.77 44.37
C SER A 75 -3.14 2.90 44.97
N GLY A 76 -2.87 4.03 45.62
CA GLY A 76 -1.61 4.30 46.29
C GLY A 76 -0.88 5.54 45.78
N GLU A 77 -0.12 6.18 46.69
CA GLU A 77 0.62 7.41 46.39
C GLU A 77 1.70 7.22 45.33
N GLY A 78 2.36 6.06 45.31
CA GLY A 78 3.36 5.74 44.29
C GLY A 78 2.77 5.63 42.89
N GLU A 79 1.56 5.14 42.75
CA GLU A 79 0.86 5.03 41.46
C GLU A 79 0.32 6.38 40.98
N LEU A 80 -0.15 7.24 41.89
CA LEU A 80 -0.51 8.61 41.56
C LEU A 80 0.71 9.40 41.06
N ALA A 81 1.86 9.28 41.73
CA ALA A 81 3.09 9.94 41.31
C ALA A 81 3.52 9.48 39.90
N ALA A 82 3.44 8.16 39.61
CA ALA A 82 3.70 7.61 38.31
C ALA A 82 2.70 8.10 37.24
N TYR A 83 1.43 8.26 37.59
CA TYR A 83 0.42 8.84 36.70
C TYR A 83 0.74 10.29 36.37
N VAL A 84 1.02 11.13 37.39
CA VAL A 84 1.39 12.54 37.20
C VAL A 84 2.64 12.67 36.32
N ALA A 85 3.68 11.87 36.58
CA ALA A 85 4.89 11.87 35.77
C ALA A 85 4.61 11.51 34.30
N ARG A 86 3.74 10.52 34.02
CA ARG A 86 3.32 10.18 32.65
C ARG A 86 2.55 11.32 31.99
N ARG A 87 1.62 11.97 32.67
CA ARG A 87 0.86 13.12 32.13
C ARG A 87 1.79 14.30 31.83
N ALA A 88 2.72 14.62 32.72
CA ALA A 88 3.73 15.65 32.51
C ALA A 88 4.62 15.35 31.28
N ALA A 89 5.08 14.11 31.15
CA ALA A 89 5.88 13.68 29.98
C ALA A 89 5.12 13.82 28.66
N VAL A 90 3.84 13.45 28.63
CA VAL A 90 2.98 13.62 27.45
C VAL A 90 2.81 15.09 27.07
N ALA A 91 2.52 15.96 28.07
CA ALA A 91 2.37 17.40 27.84
C ALA A 91 3.65 18.02 27.25
N LEU A 92 4.81 17.66 27.82
CA LEU A 92 6.12 18.12 27.32
C LEU A 92 6.40 17.60 25.90
N ASP A 93 6.10 16.33 25.61
CA ASP A 93 6.29 15.75 24.29
C ASP A 93 5.40 16.41 23.24
N MET A 94 4.18 16.82 23.59
CA MET A 94 3.30 17.57 22.69
C MET A 94 3.88 18.93 22.32
N THR A 95 4.45 19.64 23.29
CA THR A 95 5.03 20.97 23.08
C THR A 95 6.38 20.87 22.34
N GLU A 96 7.22 19.91 22.69
CA GLU A 96 8.50 19.66 22.03
C GLU A 96 8.33 19.32 20.54
N ARG A 97 7.28 18.58 20.18
CA ARG A 97 6.94 18.26 18.77
C ARG A 97 6.67 19.49 17.92
N ARG A 98 6.12 20.56 18.50
CA ARG A 98 5.92 21.82 17.78
C ARG A 98 7.25 22.47 17.36
N LEU A 99 8.33 22.17 18.07
CA LEU A 99 9.67 22.67 17.79
C LEU A 99 10.49 21.73 16.89
N GLN A 100 10.24 20.42 16.95
CA GLN A 100 11.05 19.42 16.26
C GLN A 100 10.42 18.90 14.96
N GLY A 101 9.13 19.16 14.73
CA GLY A 101 8.38 18.66 13.57
C GLY A 101 7.56 17.39 13.83
N GLY A 102 6.62 17.12 12.92
CA GLY A 102 5.64 16.02 13.02
C GLY A 102 6.25 14.64 12.95
N ARG A 103 7.32 14.46 12.16
CA ARG A 103 8.00 13.17 11.92
C ARG A 103 8.54 12.49 13.17
N TYR A 104 8.75 13.22 14.24
CA TYR A 104 9.28 12.71 15.52
C TYR A 104 8.20 12.40 16.56
N LYS A 105 6.94 12.34 16.13
CA LYS A 105 5.86 11.82 16.98
C LYS A 105 6.07 10.32 17.20
N VAL A 106 6.55 9.95 18.39
CA VAL A 106 6.81 8.56 18.79
C VAL A 106 5.99 8.17 20.01
N PRO A 107 5.45 6.94 20.08
CA PRO A 107 4.71 6.49 21.26
C PRO A 107 5.65 6.30 22.45
N ARG A 108 5.22 6.78 23.61
CA ARG A 108 5.96 6.65 24.88
C ARG A 108 5.07 6.05 25.95
N TYR A 109 5.69 5.30 26.85
CA TYR A 109 4.99 4.67 27.98
C TYR A 109 3.85 3.71 27.59
N VAL A 110 3.89 3.15 26.39
CA VAL A 110 2.82 2.29 25.85
C VAL A 110 2.47 1.16 26.83
N ALA A 111 3.47 0.37 27.23
CA ALA A 111 3.25 -0.74 28.18
C ALA A 111 2.69 -0.29 29.53
N GLY A 112 3.09 0.90 30.02
CA GLY A 112 2.54 1.51 31.23
C GLY A 112 1.07 1.90 31.06
N ASN A 113 0.72 2.51 29.93
CA ASN A 113 -0.65 2.89 29.62
C ASN A 113 -1.57 1.68 29.43
N LEU A 114 -1.10 0.62 28.74
CA LEU A 114 -1.88 -0.61 28.58
C LEU A 114 -2.17 -1.27 29.94
N ARG A 115 -1.17 -1.41 30.79
CA ARG A 115 -1.35 -1.98 32.14
C ARG A 115 -2.29 -1.14 33.02
N ALA A 116 -2.33 0.18 32.79
CA ALA A 116 -3.23 1.08 33.51
C ALA A 116 -4.63 1.19 32.87
N SER A 117 -4.87 0.56 31.72
CA SER A 117 -6.17 0.58 31.05
C SER A 117 -7.19 -0.29 31.78
N LYS A 118 -8.40 0.25 32.04
CA LYS A 118 -9.52 -0.50 32.64
C LYS A 118 -9.92 -1.69 31.77
N GLY A 119 -10.11 -1.47 30.47
CA GLY A 119 -10.53 -2.52 29.54
C GLY A 119 -9.52 -3.67 29.46
N PHE A 120 -8.20 -3.34 29.42
CA PHE A 120 -7.16 -4.38 29.42
C PHE A 120 -7.19 -5.23 30.71
N ASN A 121 -7.36 -4.57 31.86
CA ASN A 121 -7.44 -5.27 33.15
C ASN A 121 -8.71 -6.12 33.28
N ALA A 122 -9.86 -5.63 32.81
CA ALA A 122 -11.11 -6.40 32.77
C ALA A 122 -10.98 -7.64 31.87
N GLY A 123 -10.44 -7.48 30.66
CA GLY A 123 -10.19 -8.62 29.76
C GLY A 123 -9.22 -9.66 30.35
N LEU A 124 -8.19 -9.23 31.11
CA LEU A 124 -7.34 -10.19 31.83
C LEU A 124 -8.07 -10.91 32.96
N GLU A 125 -9.00 -10.24 33.66
CA GLU A 125 -9.82 -10.87 34.68
C GLU A 125 -10.76 -11.92 34.10
N GLU A 126 -11.43 -11.61 32.99
CA GLU A 126 -12.29 -12.56 32.27
C GLU A 126 -11.51 -13.80 31.83
N LEU A 127 -10.35 -13.60 31.20
CA LEU A 127 -9.47 -14.69 30.78
C LEU A 127 -8.92 -15.50 31.97
N ALA A 128 -8.65 -14.86 33.10
CA ALA A 128 -8.19 -15.55 34.31
C ALA A 128 -9.25 -16.50 34.85
N VAL A 129 -10.52 -16.06 34.86
CA VAL A 129 -11.67 -16.91 35.23
C VAL A 129 -11.86 -18.05 34.22
N GLU A 130 -11.84 -17.75 32.93
CA GLU A 130 -12.01 -18.75 31.87
C GLU A 130 -10.94 -19.85 31.90
N GLN A 131 -9.68 -19.47 32.15
CA GLN A 131 -8.56 -20.42 32.15
C GLN A 131 -8.26 -21.04 33.53
N GLY A 132 -8.92 -20.59 34.58
CA GLY A 132 -8.68 -21.08 35.95
C GLY A 132 -7.30 -20.71 36.50
N VAL A 133 -6.72 -19.57 36.08
CA VAL A 133 -5.40 -19.10 36.52
C VAL A 133 -5.50 -17.72 37.18
N SER A 134 -4.46 -17.30 37.89
CA SER A 134 -4.46 -15.97 38.49
C SER A 134 -4.27 -14.85 37.45
N LYS A 135 -4.90 -13.70 37.66
CA LYS A 135 -4.68 -12.49 36.83
C LYS A 135 -3.19 -12.10 36.76
N ASP A 136 -2.46 -12.27 37.89
CA ASP A 136 -1.04 -11.94 37.94
C ASP A 136 -0.22 -12.84 36.99
N THR A 137 -0.56 -14.10 36.86
CA THR A 137 0.06 -15.03 35.91
C THR A 137 -0.14 -14.53 34.48
N LEU A 138 -1.37 -14.19 34.10
CA LEU A 138 -1.67 -13.64 32.77
C LEU A 138 -1.02 -12.27 32.54
N MET A 139 -0.90 -11.42 33.58
CA MET A 139 -0.21 -10.14 33.48
C MET A 139 1.30 -10.33 33.22
N ILE A 140 1.94 -11.36 33.80
CA ILE A 140 3.35 -11.70 33.50
C ILE A 140 3.47 -12.12 32.03
N GLU A 141 2.58 -12.96 31.54
CA GLU A 141 2.54 -13.37 30.16
C GLU A 141 2.30 -12.19 29.21
N ALA A 142 1.33 -11.34 29.50
CA ALA A 142 1.04 -10.12 28.75
C ALA A 142 2.24 -9.18 28.67
N ARG A 143 3.02 -9.02 29.76
CA ARG A 143 4.27 -8.23 29.74
C ARG A 143 5.31 -8.79 28.77
N LYS A 144 5.40 -10.10 28.65
CA LYS A 144 6.27 -10.75 27.66
C LYS A 144 5.82 -10.38 26.24
N TYR A 145 4.51 -10.47 25.95
CA TYR A 145 3.96 -10.09 24.65
C TYR A 145 4.08 -8.59 24.36
N MET A 146 3.86 -7.73 25.35
CA MET A 146 4.14 -6.29 25.20
C MET A 146 5.59 -6.03 24.82
N THR A 147 6.55 -6.76 25.40
CA THR A 147 7.97 -6.62 25.08
C THR A 147 8.28 -7.10 23.66
N GLU A 148 7.57 -8.11 23.18
CA GLU A 148 7.71 -8.67 21.85
C GLU A 148 7.13 -7.76 20.77
N MET A 149 5.90 -7.24 20.93
CA MET A 149 5.16 -6.55 19.89
C MET A 149 5.30 -5.03 19.89
N ILE A 150 5.48 -4.38 21.06
CA ILE A 150 5.54 -2.92 21.11
C ILE A 150 6.79 -2.41 20.39
N SER A 151 6.56 -1.60 19.37
CA SER A 151 7.64 -0.86 18.71
C SER A 151 8.26 0.18 19.64
N ARG A 152 9.56 0.43 19.47
CA ARG A 152 10.33 1.37 20.30
C ARG A 152 11.06 2.40 19.45
N PRO A 153 10.32 3.20 18.65
CA PRO A 153 10.96 4.15 17.75
C PRO A 153 11.74 5.21 18.51
N SER A 154 12.84 5.65 17.91
CA SER A 154 13.61 6.78 18.40
C SER A 154 14.04 7.66 17.25
N THR A 155 14.24 8.95 17.51
CA THR A 155 14.60 9.96 16.50
C THR A 155 15.81 9.54 15.66
N PHE A 156 16.86 9.02 16.33
CA PHE A 156 18.07 8.53 15.65
C PHE A 156 17.79 7.42 14.65
N TYR A 157 17.01 6.39 15.05
CA TYR A 157 16.71 5.27 14.17
C TYR A 157 15.71 5.63 13.07
N LEU A 158 14.81 6.59 13.30
CA LEU A 158 13.94 7.14 12.27
C LEU A 158 14.76 7.82 11.17
N ASP A 159 15.70 8.69 11.56
CA ASP A 159 16.60 9.36 10.62
C ASP A 159 17.52 8.36 9.90
N PHE A 160 18.02 7.35 10.61
CA PHE A 160 18.84 6.28 10.02
C PHE A 160 18.05 5.47 8.99
N TYR A 161 16.83 5.06 9.34
CA TYR A 161 15.96 4.29 8.44
C TYR A 161 15.57 5.08 7.20
N ALA A 162 15.24 6.35 7.35
CA ALA A 162 14.94 7.23 6.21
C ALA A 162 16.12 7.34 5.24
N LYS A 163 17.35 7.50 5.76
CA LYS A 163 18.56 7.51 4.92
C LYS A 163 18.88 6.17 4.30
N PHE A 164 18.67 5.10 5.05
CA PHE A 164 18.82 3.75 4.53
C PHE A 164 17.84 3.50 3.36
N ASN A 165 16.57 3.90 3.51
CA ASN A 165 15.58 3.80 2.45
C ASN A 165 15.98 4.65 1.23
N LYS A 166 16.40 5.90 1.44
CA LYS A 166 16.90 6.76 0.36
C LYS A 166 18.08 6.12 -0.37
N PHE A 167 19.05 5.58 0.37
CA PHE A 167 20.21 4.90 -0.21
C PHE A 167 19.81 3.67 -1.04
N VAL A 168 18.97 2.79 -0.49
CA VAL A 168 18.56 1.55 -1.18
C VAL A 168 17.74 1.86 -2.43
N LEU A 169 16.76 2.75 -2.34
CA LEU A 169 15.95 3.17 -3.49
C LEU A 169 16.81 3.87 -4.56
N GLY A 170 17.72 4.76 -4.15
CA GLY A 170 18.61 5.49 -5.05
C GLY A 170 19.69 4.64 -5.75
N LEU A 171 19.79 3.33 -5.45
CA LEU A 171 20.69 2.44 -6.20
C LEU A 171 20.18 2.15 -7.62
N GLY A 172 18.87 2.13 -7.83
CA GLY A 172 18.27 1.81 -9.12
C GLY A 172 17.20 2.79 -9.58
N TYR A 173 16.60 3.55 -8.67
CA TYR A 173 15.55 4.51 -8.98
C TYR A 173 16.05 5.95 -8.82
N GLU A 174 15.34 6.88 -9.44
CA GLU A 174 15.57 8.30 -9.23
C GLU A 174 15.38 8.69 -7.75
N ASP A 175 16.09 9.71 -7.29
CA ASP A 175 16.18 10.09 -5.86
C ASP A 175 14.81 10.43 -5.23
N GLU A 176 13.88 10.96 -6.01
CA GLU A 176 12.58 11.40 -5.57
C GLU A 176 11.49 10.37 -5.92
N VAL A 177 10.68 9.98 -4.94
CA VAL A 177 9.43 9.26 -5.19
C VAL A 177 8.40 10.27 -5.66
N VAL A 178 7.86 10.05 -6.86
CA VAL A 178 6.86 10.94 -7.46
C VAL A 178 5.53 10.79 -6.73
N SER A 179 4.99 11.90 -6.23
CA SER A 179 3.69 11.94 -5.55
C SER A 179 3.02 13.30 -5.77
N ASP A 180 1.69 13.33 -5.84
CA ASP A 180 0.96 14.60 -5.95
C ASP A 180 0.98 15.35 -4.62
N LYS A 181 1.41 16.63 -4.66
CA LYS A 181 1.54 17.46 -3.45
C LYS A 181 0.18 17.75 -2.79
N ASN A 182 -0.89 17.86 -3.58
CA ASN A 182 -2.23 18.11 -3.05
C ASN A 182 -2.76 16.87 -2.33
N ASP A 183 -2.52 15.68 -2.88
CA ASP A 183 -2.90 14.42 -2.25
C ASP A 183 -2.11 14.18 -0.95
N ILE A 184 -0.82 14.53 -0.94
CA ILE A 184 0.00 14.51 0.28
C ILE A 184 -0.56 15.45 1.35
N GLU A 185 -1.00 16.65 0.97
CA GLU A 185 -1.54 17.62 1.94
C GLU A 185 -2.93 17.22 2.46
N LYS A 186 -3.79 16.66 1.59
CA LYS A 186 -5.06 16.03 2.01
C LYS A 186 -4.80 14.89 3.01
N MET A 187 -3.87 13.98 2.69
CA MET A 187 -3.49 12.88 3.56
C MET A 187 -2.93 13.41 4.90
N ARG A 188 -2.16 14.51 4.89
CA ARG A 188 -1.66 15.16 6.11
C ARG A 188 -2.78 15.54 7.06
N THR A 189 -3.82 16.19 6.53
CA THR A 189 -4.99 16.60 7.31
C THR A 189 -5.71 15.40 7.91
N MET A 190 -5.97 14.35 7.10
CA MET A 190 -6.61 13.12 7.55
C MET A 190 -5.83 12.44 8.70
N VAL A 191 -4.52 12.24 8.51
CA VAL A 191 -3.64 11.57 9.51
C VAL A 191 -3.51 12.39 10.80
N ARG A 192 -3.57 13.71 10.71
CA ARG A 192 -3.47 14.59 11.88
C ARG A 192 -4.74 14.57 12.71
N GLU A 193 -5.89 14.55 12.07
CA GLU A 193 -7.18 14.79 12.69
C GLU A 193 -7.92 13.50 13.08
N ASN A 194 -7.61 12.39 12.40
CA ASN A 194 -8.34 11.14 12.56
C ASN A 194 -7.42 9.94 12.83
N PRO A 195 -7.95 8.85 13.40
CA PRO A 195 -7.31 7.54 13.35
C PRO A 195 -7.13 7.12 11.89
N ALA A 196 -5.89 6.80 11.48
CA ALA A 196 -5.57 6.56 10.07
C ALA A 196 -4.84 5.23 9.86
N LEU A 197 -5.28 4.49 8.82
CA LEU A 197 -4.65 3.29 8.29
C LEU A 197 -4.18 3.59 6.86
N LEU A 198 -2.90 3.36 6.58
CA LEU A 198 -2.30 3.54 5.27
C LEU A 198 -2.11 2.16 4.64
N LEU A 199 -2.98 1.80 3.73
CA LEU A 199 -3.01 0.48 3.10
C LEU A 199 -2.47 0.55 1.68
N TRP A 200 -1.35 -0.14 1.42
CA TRP A 200 -0.63 -0.03 0.16
C TRP A 200 -0.60 -1.34 -0.63
N THR A 201 -0.51 -1.21 -1.96
CA THR A 201 -0.37 -2.32 -2.92
C THR A 201 1.02 -2.94 -2.82
N HIS A 202 1.14 -4.26 -3.05
CA HIS A 202 2.39 -4.99 -2.84
C HIS A 202 2.96 -5.60 -4.13
N LYS A 203 3.99 -4.98 -4.68
CA LYS A 203 4.63 -5.39 -5.95
C LYS A 203 6.07 -5.88 -5.77
N THR A 204 6.82 -5.29 -4.82
CA THR A 204 8.25 -5.57 -4.62
C THR A 204 8.63 -5.53 -3.15
N TYR A 205 9.80 -6.04 -2.81
CA TYR A 205 10.38 -5.89 -1.46
C TYR A 205 10.61 -4.42 -1.06
N LEU A 206 10.70 -3.51 -2.02
CA LEU A 206 10.96 -2.09 -1.78
C LEU A 206 9.73 -1.30 -1.32
N ASP A 207 8.52 -1.80 -1.52
CA ASP A 207 7.28 -1.08 -1.18
C ASP A 207 7.24 -0.63 0.28
N GLY A 208 7.72 -1.47 1.19
CA GLY A 208 7.85 -1.15 2.62
C GLY A 208 8.82 -0.01 2.94
N MET A 209 9.62 0.45 1.97
CA MET A 209 10.54 1.59 2.10
C MET A 209 9.96 2.86 1.49
N VAL A 210 9.07 2.73 0.48
CA VAL A 210 8.49 3.87 -0.26
C VAL A 210 7.61 4.72 0.63
N VAL A 211 6.59 4.12 1.26
CA VAL A 211 5.66 4.87 2.13
C VAL A 211 6.39 5.59 3.28
N PRO A 212 7.25 4.92 4.07
CA PRO A 212 8.02 5.61 5.11
C PRO A 212 8.91 6.73 4.59
N LYS A 213 9.51 6.56 3.39
CA LYS A 213 10.33 7.62 2.77
C LYS A 213 9.50 8.87 2.46
N VAL A 214 8.38 8.71 1.76
CA VAL A 214 7.51 9.83 1.40
C VAL A 214 6.98 10.54 2.65
N LEU A 215 6.54 9.79 3.65
CA LEU A 215 6.05 10.35 4.91
C LEU A 215 7.14 11.11 5.66
N TYR A 216 8.36 10.57 5.72
CA TYR A 216 9.49 11.23 6.35
C TYR A 216 9.87 12.53 5.63
N ASP A 217 9.97 12.51 4.29
CA ASP A 217 10.36 13.67 3.49
C ASP A 217 9.31 14.80 3.58
N ASN A 218 8.05 14.45 3.82
CA ASN A 218 6.95 15.40 3.99
C ASN A 218 6.58 15.72 5.46
N ASP A 219 7.45 15.44 6.42
CA ASP A 219 7.26 15.74 7.86
C ASP A 219 6.00 15.10 8.50
N PHE A 220 5.64 13.90 8.09
CA PHE A 220 4.59 13.11 8.73
C PHE A 220 5.13 12.33 9.93
N PRO A 221 4.25 11.97 10.89
CA PRO A 221 4.56 10.93 11.85
C PRO A 221 4.93 9.63 11.13
N MET A 222 6.05 9.00 11.54
CA MET A 222 6.41 7.71 10.99
C MET A 222 5.32 6.69 11.28
N PRO A 223 4.81 5.96 10.27
CA PRO A 223 3.75 5.00 10.48
C PRO A 223 4.26 3.76 11.21
N HIS A 224 3.40 3.16 11.99
CA HIS A 224 3.65 1.87 12.59
C HIS A 224 3.37 0.77 11.56
N MET A 225 4.46 0.15 11.05
CA MET A 225 4.37 -0.84 10.00
C MET A 225 4.23 -2.25 10.58
N PHE A 226 3.15 -2.93 10.21
CA PHE A 226 2.99 -4.34 10.53
C PHE A 226 3.80 -5.21 9.57
N GLY A 227 4.58 -6.12 10.14
CA GLY A 227 5.40 -7.07 9.38
C GLY A 227 5.36 -8.47 9.99
N GLY A 228 5.56 -9.47 9.13
CA GLY A 228 5.71 -10.84 9.59
C GLY A 228 7.02 -11.04 10.35
N ALA A 229 7.06 -11.97 11.30
CA ALA A 229 8.24 -12.29 12.10
C ALA A 229 9.46 -12.72 11.26
N ASN A 230 9.28 -13.14 10.01
CA ASN A 230 10.35 -13.47 9.06
C ASN A 230 11.23 -12.25 8.69
N LEU A 231 10.74 -11.02 8.84
CA LEU A 231 11.54 -9.81 8.62
C LEU A 231 12.49 -9.48 9.79
N ALA A 232 12.41 -10.23 10.90
CA ALA A 232 13.18 -9.99 12.10
C ALA A 232 14.60 -10.60 12.08
N PHE A 233 15.14 -10.96 10.90
CA PHE A 233 16.46 -11.58 10.78
C PHE A 233 17.62 -10.57 10.94
N ALA A 234 18.74 -11.05 11.50
CA ALA A 234 20.09 -10.47 11.46
C ALA A 234 20.21 -8.93 11.55
N GLY A 235 19.66 -8.34 12.61
CA GLY A 235 19.79 -6.88 12.85
C GLY A 235 18.74 -6.01 12.16
N LEU A 236 18.17 -6.46 11.04
CA LEU A 236 17.08 -5.72 10.36
C LEU A 236 15.85 -5.61 11.26
N GLY A 237 15.47 -6.67 11.97
CA GLY A 237 14.36 -6.64 12.93
C GLY A 237 14.57 -5.64 14.06
N PHE A 238 15.82 -5.47 14.54
CA PHE A 238 16.14 -4.45 15.53
C PHE A 238 15.95 -3.03 14.95
N LEU A 239 16.46 -2.78 13.75
CA LEU A 239 16.30 -1.49 13.05
C LEU A 239 14.83 -1.17 12.82
N LEU A 240 14.06 -2.10 12.23
CA LEU A 240 12.65 -1.92 11.93
C LEU A 240 11.84 -1.65 13.21
N ARG A 241 12.08 -2.38 14.31
CA ARG A 241 11.41 -2.15 15.60
C ARG A 241 11.71 -0.75 16.17
N ARG A 242 12.94 -0.27 15.97
CA ARG A 242 13.37 1.07 16.38
C ARG A 242 12.89 2.18 15.45
N SER A 243 12.35 1.80 14.29
CA SER A 243 11.79 2.71 13.29
C SER A 243 10.25 2.64 13.19
N GLY A 244 9.57 1.93 14.09
CA GLY A 244 8.11 1.84 14.13
C GLY A 244 7.55 0.47 13.72
N GLY A 245 8.39 -0.51 13.37
CA GLY A 245 7.95 -1.87 13.00
C GLY A 245 7.28 -2.61 14.15
N ILE A 246 6.15 -3.23 13.86
CA ILE A 246 5.38 -4.10 14.75
C ILE A 246 5.43 -5.51 14.14
N PHE A 247 6.04 -6.46 14.83
CA PHE A 247 6.12 -7.83 14.37
C PHE A 247 5.02 -8.67 15.01
N ILE A 248 4.21 -9.29 14.16
CA ILE A 248 3.12 -10.17 14.57
C ILE A 248 3.51 -11.62 14.26
N ARG A 249 3.20 -12.52 15.18
CA ARG A 249 3.33 -13.96 14.96
C ARG A 249 2.38 -14.41 13.87
N ARG A 250 2.76 -15.35 13.04
CA ARG A 250 1.88 -15.92 12.00
C ARG A 250 0.76 -16.77 12.59
N THR A 251 1.06 -17.45 13.69
CA THR A 251 0.14 -18.34 14.41
C THR A 251 0.00 -17.86 15.85
N PHE A 252 -1.10 -17.22 16.18
CA PHE A 252 -1.44 -16.79 17.54
C PHE A 252 -2.94 -16.96 17.84
N GLN A 253 -3.65 -17.67 16.95
CA GLN A 253 -5.10 -17.81 17.03
C GLN A 253 -5.56 -18.49 18.33
N ASP A 254 -4.72 -19.34 18.91
CA ASP A 254 -5.01 -20.10 20.12
C ASP A 254 -4.47 -19.43 21.41
N ASN A 255 -3.94 -18.21 21.31
CA ASN A 255 -3.44 -17.47 22.49
C ASN A 255 -4.28 -16.22 22.78
N PRO A 256 -5.27 -16.31 23.69
CA PRO A 256 -6.17 -15.20 24.00
C PRO A 256 -5.46 -14.02 24.67
N VAL A 257 -4.43 -14.25 25.51
CA VAL A 257 -3.65 -13.18 26.14
C VAL A 257 -2.86 -12.37 25.10
N TYR A 258 -2.33 -13.05 24.08
CA TYR A 258 -1.67 -12.40 22.96
C TYR A 258 -2.63 -11.50 22.18
N LYS A 259 -3.83 -12.05 21.84
CA LYS A 259 -4.90 -11.31 21.15
C LYS A 259 -5.33 -10.08 21.93
N LEU A 260 -5.63 -10.24 23.22
CA LEU A 260 -6.01 -9.13 24.09
C LEU A 260 -4.94 -8.04 24.12
N THR A 261 -3.68 -8.44 24.29
CA THR A 261 -2.55 -7.50 24.31
C THR A 261 -2.40 -6.75 22.98
N LEU A 262 -2.51 -7.45 21.85
CA LEU A 262 -2.42 -6.86 20.51
C LEU A 262 -3.57 -5.87 20.26
N ARG A 263 -4.82 -6.24 20.57
CA ARG A 263 -5.99 -5.39 20.38
C ARG A 263 -5.87 -4.08 21.17
N HIS A 264 -5.51 -4.16 22.45
CA HIS A 264 -5.32 -2.96 23.26
C HIS A 264 -4.13 -2.12 22.81
N TYR A 265 -3.08 -2.72 22.26
CA TYR A 265 -1.97 -1.98 21.67
C TYR A 265 -2.40 -1.23 20.40
N ILE A 266 -3.12 -1.88 19.51
CA ILE A 266 -3.71 -1.26 18.32
C ILE A 266 -4.65 -0.12 18.72
N GLY A 267 -5.58 -0.38 19.65
CA GLY A 267 -6.50 0.63 20.19
C GLY A 267 -5.77 1.86 20.75
N TYR A 268 -4.67 1.65 21.49
CA TYR A 268 -3.81 2.75 21.95
C TYR A 268 -3.23 3.58 20.79
N LEU A 269 -2.74 2.93 19.74
CA LEU A 269 -2.18 3.63 18.58
C LEU A 269 -3.26 4.46 17.86
N MET A 270 -4.46 3.91 17.71
CA MET A 270 -5.61 4.59 17.11
C MET A 270 -6.06 5.79 17.94
N GLU A 271 -6.27 5.61 19.24
CA GLU A 271 -6.65 6.69 20.18
C GLU A 271 -5.66 7.86 20.14
N LYS A 272 -4.38 7.54 20.05
CA LYS A 272 -3.32 8.57 20.01
C LYS A 272 -3.01 9.06 18.59
N ARG A 273 -3.78 8.62 17.59
CA ARG A 273 -3.63 9.00 16.18
C ARG A 273 -2.20 8.77 15.66
N PHE A 274 -1.67 7.57 15.93
CA PHE A 274 -0.47 7.08 15.29
C PHE A 274 -0.89 6.36 14.02
N PRO A 275 -0.45 6.77 12.83
CA PRO A 275 -0.81 6.07 11.61
C PRO A 275 -0.20 4.66 11.61
N MET A 276 -0.97 3.70 11.15
CA MET A 276 -0.51 2.33 10.95
C MET A 276 -0.52 2.00 9.46
N ASN A 277 0.40 1.14 9.02
CA ASN A 277 0.47 0.78 7.61
C ASN A 277 0.83 -0.70 7.39
N TRP A 278 0.35 -1.26 6.29
CA TRP A 278 0.74 -2.57 5.78
C TRP A 278 0.28 -2.77 4.34
N ALA A 279 0.84 -3.79 3.68
CA ALA A 279 0.36 -4.25 2.39
C ALA A 279 -0.93 -5.05 2.56
N PHE A 280 -2.05 -4.55 2.06
CA PHE A 280 -3.35 -5.19 2.26
C PHE A 280 -3.54 -6.48 1.46
N GLU A 281 -2.75 -6.71 0.42
CA GLU A 281 -2.70 -7.95 -0.34
C GLU A 281 -2.07 -9.12 0.45
N GLY A 282 -1.27 -8.81 1.47
CA GLY A 282 -0.60 -9.79 2.34
C GLY A 282 0.55 -10.57 1.69
N THR A 283 0.68 -10.50 0.38
CA THR A 283 1.78 -11.07 -0.41
C THR A 283 2.04 -10.19 -1.63
N ARG A 284 3.24 -10.28 -2.21
CA ARG A 284 3.56 -9.54 -3.44
C ARG A 284 2.79 -10.13 -4.62
N SER A 285 2.24 -9.27 -5.48
CA SER A 285 1.65 -9.69 -6.75
C SER A 285 2.73 -10.31 -7.65
N ARG A 286 2.51 -11.53 -8.10
CA ARG A 286 3.39 -12.23 -9.07
C ARG A 286 3.00 -11.95 -10.51
N LEU A 287 1.77 -11.51 -10.71
CA LEU A 287 1.19 -11.28 -12.02
C LEU A 287 1.10 -9.79 -12.39
N GLY A 288 1.47 -8.88 -11.49
CA GLY A 288 1.30 -7.43 -11.68
C GLY A 288 -0.12 -6.92 -11.36
N LYS A 289 -1.14 -7.74 -11.53
CA LYS A 289 -2.54 -7.43 -11.19
C LYS A 289 -2.69 -7.29 -9.67
N LEU A 290 -3.58 -6.40 -9.22
CA LEU A 290 -3.93 -6.30 -7.81
C LEU A 290 -4.54 -7.62 -7.32
N MET A 291 -3.97 -8.14 -6.24
CA MET A 291 -4.43 -9.37 -5.61
C MET A 291 -5.64 -9.11 -4.69
N PRO A 292 -6.52 -10.08 -4.50
CA PRO A 292 -7.59 -9.97 -3.51
C PRO A 292 -7.03 -9.61 -2.13
N PRO A 293 -7.67 -8.69 -1.40
CA PRO A 293 -7.19 -8.24 -0.09
C PRO A 293 -7.25 -9.36 0.95
N ARG A 294 -6.24 -9.41 1.83
CA ARG A 294 -6.22 -10.33 2.97
C ARG A 294 -6.87 -9.69 4.18
N TYR A 295 -7.87 -10.34 4.72
CA TYR A 295 -8.71 -9.79 5.80
C TYR A 295 -8.09 -9.88 7.19
N GLY A 296 -7.13 -10.78 7.42
CA GLY A 296 -6.67 -11.13 8.77
C GLY A 296 -6.25 -9.93 9.64
N LEU A 297 -5.33 -9.08 9.14
CA LEU A 297 -4.87 -7.93 9.91
C LEU A 297 -5.93 -6.82 9.98
N LEU A 298 -6.63 -6.57 8.88
CA LEU A 298 -7.73 -5.58 8.85
C LEU A 298 -8.81 -5.94 9.88
N LYS A 299 -9.18 -7.22 9.97
CA LYS A 299 -10.10 -7.73 10.97
C LYS A 299 -9.65 -7.37 12.39
N TYR A 300 -8.39 -7.70 12.77
CA TYR A 300 -7.86 -7.39 14.10
C TYR A 300 -7.84 -5.90 14.41
N VAL A 301 -7.52 -5.08 13.42
CA VAL A 301 -7.51 -3.62 13.59
C VAL A 301 -8.92 -3.08 13.79
N LEU A 302 -9.90 -3.52 13.00
CA LEU A 302 -11.29 -3.08 13.13
C LEU A 302 -11.94 -3.62 14.42
N GLU A 303 -11.63 -4.85 14.84
CA GLU A 303 -12.02 -5.37 16.16
C GLU A 303 -11.48 -4.47 17.29
N ALA A 304 -10.21 -4.11 17.23
CA ALA A 304 -9.61 -3.19 18.23
C ALA A 304 -10.28 -1.81 18.21
N CYS A 305 -10.65 -1.29 17.04
CA CYS A 305 -11.39 -0.04 16.91
C CYS A 305 -12.80 -0.15 17.50
N TYR A 306 -13.49 -1.27 17.28
CA TYR A 306 -14.81 -1.54 17.84
C TYR A 306 -14.77 -1.58 19.38
N GLU A 307 -13.86 -2.36 19.96
CA GLU A 307 -13.70 -2.52 21.41
C GLU A 307 -13.28 -1.20 22.11
N THR A 308 -12.50 -0.37 21.45
CA THR A 308 -12.04 0.91 22.01
C THR A 308 -12.96 2.09 21.68
N GLY A 309 -14.02 1.87 20.89
CA GLY A 309 -14.95 2.92 20.49
C GLY A 309 -14.31 3.98 19.59
N ALA A 310 -13.35 3.59 18.74
CA ALA A 310 -12.73 4.52 17.79
C ALA A 310 -13.74 4.95 16.73
N GLU A 311 -13.84 6.25 16.48
CA GLU A 311 -14.73 6.87 15.51
C GLU A 311 -13.95 7.56 14.41
N ASN A 312 -14.60 7.80 13.25
CA ASN A 312 -14.04 8.48 12.08
C ASN A 312 -12.71 7.85 11.61
N ILE A 313 -12.72 6.53 11.44
CA ILE A 313 -11.54 5.76 11.03
C ILE A 313 -11.32 5.99 9.53
N HIS A 314 -10.19 6.56 9.16
CA HIS A 314 -9.81 6.81 7.77
C HIS A 314 -8.88 5.70 7.29
N ILE A 315 -9.35 4.90 6.35
CA ILE A 315 -8.55 3.88 5.66
C ILE A 315 -8.13 4.48 4.32
N ILE A 316 -6.86 4.83 4.20
CA ILE A 316 -6.28 5.54 3.06
C ILE A 316 -5.58 4.52 2.17
N PRO A 317 -6.14 4.20 0.99
CA PRO A 317 -5.49 3.31 0.04
C PRO A 317 -4.34 4.03 -0.66
N ILE A 318 -3.23 3.33 -0.86
CA ILE A 318 -2.04 3.85 -1.52
C ILE A 318 -1.65 2.89 -2.64
N ALA A 319 -1.58 3.39 -3.87
CA ALA A 319 -0.99 2.67 -4.98
C ALA A 319 0.51 2.99 -5.07
N ILE A 320 1.34 1.95 -5.07
CA ILE A 320 2.77 2.09 -5.35
C ILE A 320 3.02 1.51 -6.73
N SER A 321 3.62 2.30 -7.60
CA SER A 321 3.94 1.92 -8.97
C SER A 321 5.38 2.23 -9.31
N TYR A 322 5.92 1.53 -10.29
CA TYR A 322 7.30 1.60 -10.72
C TYR A 322 7.36 1.60 -12.24
N ASP A 323 8.33 2.28 -12.83
CA ASP A 323 8.60 2.09 -14.25
C ASP A 323 9.07 0.65 -14.50
N LEU A 324 10.10 0.21 -13.80
CA LEU A 324 10.57 -1.16 -13.85
C LEU A 324 10.76 -1.74 -12.44
N ILE A 325 10.62 -3.05 -12.31
CA ILE A 325 10.77 -3.80 -11.06
C ILE A 325 11.76 -4.93 -11.26
N ARG A 326 12.79 -4.98 -10.42
CA ARG A 326 13.84 -6.01 -10.48
C ARG A 326 13.30 -7.41 -10.22
N ASP A 327 12.26 -7.53 -9.41
CA ASP A 327 11.70 -8.81 -8.97
C ASP A 327 10.93 -9.55 -10.08
N VAL A 328 10.57 -8.90 -11.19
CA VAL A 328 9.67 -9.45 -12.23
C VAL A 328 10.28 -10.65 -12.94
N GLU A 329 11.58 -10.66 -13.21
CA GLU A 329 12.26 -11.84 -13.76
C GLU A 329 12.17 -13.06 -12.83
N GLU A 330 12.28 -12.82 -11.50
CA GLU A 330 12.14 -13.87 -10.49
C GLU A 330 10.69 -14.39 -10.47
N TYR A 331 9.71 -13.49 -10.55
CA TYR A 331 8.29 -13.87 -10.62
C TYR A 331 7.98 -14.72 -11.86
N ALA A 332 8.51 -14.35 -13.02
CA ALA A 332 8.34 -15.13 -14.25
C ALA A 332 8.92 -16.55 -14.11
N THR A 333 10.06 -16.70 -13.43
CA THR A 333 10.66 -18.03 -13.18
C THR A 333 9.92 -18.81 -12.09
N GLU A 334 9.35 -18.16 -11.06
CA GLU A 334 8.49 -18.81 -10.07
C GLU A 334 7.22 -19.41 -10.74
N GLN A 335 6.64 -18.72 -11.74
CA GLN A 335 5.49 -19.23 -12.51
C GLN A 335 5.80 -20.51 -13.30
N THR A 336 7.06 -20.74 -13.67
CA THR A 336 7.51 -21.97 -14.36
C THR A 336 7.89 -23.10 -13.40
N GLY A 337 7.54 -23.00 -12.10
CA GLY A 337 7.71 -24.07 -11.11
C GLY A 337 8.98 -23.98 -10.28
N ARG A 338 9.77 -22.92 -10.37
CA ARG A 338 10.95 -22.73 -9.53
C ARG A 338 10.54 -22.38 -8.08
N ALA A 339 11.07 -23.10 -7.11
CA ALA A 339 10.82 -22.85 -5.70
C ALA A 339 11.32 -21.46 -5.26
N LYS A 340 10.54 -20.79 -4.41
CA LYS A 340 10.91 -19.51 -3.81
C LYS A 340 12.19 -19.61 -2.99
N SER A 341 13.13 -18.68 -3.19
CA SER A 341 14.36 -18.58 -2.39
C SER A 341 14.06 -18.16 -0.95
N ALA A 342 14.75 -18.77 0.03
CA ALA A 342 14.62 -18.38 1.43
C ALA A 342 15.21 -16.98 1.68
N GLU A 343 14.46 -16.12 2.35
CA GLU A 343 14.88 -14.77 2.71
C GLU A 343 15.94 -14.82 3.83
N SER A 344 17.17 -14.45 3.51
CA SER A 344 18.32 -14.42 4.42
C SER A 344 19.08 -13.10 4.30
N LEU A 345 20.01 -12.82 5.22
CA LEU A 345 20.86 -11.62 5.11
C LEU A 345 21.71 -11.64 3.83
N ALA A 346 22.24 -12.80 3.46
CA ALA A 346 23.02 -12.96 2.21
C ALA A 346 22.14 -12.70 0.98
N TRP A 347 20.91 -13.23 0.98
CA TRP A 347 19.92 -12.94 -0.05
C TRP A 347 19.63 -11.44 -0.13
N PHE A 348 19.38 -10.77 1.02
CA PHE A 348 19.11 -9.33 1.05
C PHE A 348 20.27 -8.49 0.50
N ILE A 349 21.52 -8.83 0.85
CA ILE A 349 22.71 -8.15 0.30
C ILE A 349 22.81 -8.38 -1.21
N GLY A 350 22.52 -9.58 -1.68
CA GLY A 350 22.47 -9.93 -3.11
C GLY A 350 21.39 -9.09 -3.83
N TYR A 351 20.21 -9.02 -3.24
CA TYR A 351 19.10 -8.21 -3.76
C TYR A 351 19.48 -6.73 -3.87
N VAL A 352 20.02 -6.12 -2.80
CA VAL A 352 20.48 -4.72 -2.82
C VAL A 352 21.55 -4.48 -3.88
N ARG A 353 22.45 -5.43 -4.09
CA ARG A 353 23.47 -5.34 -5.17
C ARG A 353 22.83 -5.39 -6.56
N SER A 354 21.79 -6.17 -6.75
CA SER A 354 21.10 -6.30 -8.04
C SER A 354 20.32 -5.03 -8.44
N LEU A 355 20.01 -4.12 -7.49
CA LEU A 355 19.35 -2.85 -7.74
C LEU A 355 20.23 -1.81 -8.47
N ARG A 356 21.51 -2.08 -8.72
CA ARG A 356 22.44 -1.11 -9.33
C ARG A 356 22.23 -0.85 -10.82
N LYS A 357 21.10 -1.29 -11.38
CA LYS A 357 20.69 -0.99 -12.75
C LYS A 357 19.64 0.13 -12.73
N PRO A 358 19.64 1.04 -13.72
CA PRO A 358 18.60 2.05 -13.86
C PRO A 358 17.22 1.40 -14.02
N MET A 359 16.30 1.72 -13.12
CA MET A 359 14.93 1.18 -13.08
C MET A 359 13.85 2.26 -13.29
N GLY A 360 14.26 3.51 -13.56
CA GLY A 360 13.33 4.62 -13.73
C GLY A 360 12.84 5.19 -12.42
N ARG A 361 11.54 5.43 -12.30
CA ARG A 361 10.91 6.13 -11.18
C ARG A 361 10.02 5.24 -10.33
N VAL A 362 9.79 5.71 -9.12
CA VAL A 362 8.79 5.15 -8.19
C VAL A 362 7.69 6.19 -8.02
N TYR A 363 6.44 5.75 -8.09
CA TYR A 363 5.25 6.57 -7.89
C TYR A 363 4.51 6.13 -6.65
N MET A 364 4.01 7.09 -5.87
CA MET A 364 3.12 6.85 -4.74
C MET A 364 1.87 7.72 -4.89
N ASP A 365 0.77 7.10 -5.22
CA ASP A 365 -0.52 7.75 -5.43
C ASP A 365 -1.49 7.41 -4.30
N VAL A 366 -2.16 8.44 -3.79
CA VAL A 366 -3.09 8.34 -2.66
C VAL A 366 -4.51 8.31 -3.20
N GLY A 367 -5.24 7.24 -2.85
CA GLY A 367 -6.65 7.09 -3.22
C GLY A 367 -7.60 7.79 -2.26
N GLU A 368 -8.86 7.91 -2.67
CA GLU A 368 -9.91 8.43 -1.81
C GLU A 368 -10.07 7.51 -0.57
N PRO A 369 -10.16 8.08 0.64
CA PRO A 369 -10.24 7.29 1.85
C PRO A 369 -11.58 6.56 1.97
N VAL A 370 -11.53 5.33 2.45
CA VAL A 370 -12.72 4.64 2.98
C VAL A 370 -12.90 5.10 4.43
N VAL A 371 -13.97 5.85 4.68
CA VAL A 371 -14.23 6.44 6.01
C VAL A 371 -15.29 5.64 6.73
N LEU A 372 -14.93 5.12 7.91
CA LEU A 372 -15.85 4.43 8.79
C LEU A 372 -16.21 5.35 9.97
N ALA A 373 -17.46 5.76 10.06
CA ALA A 373 -17.94 6.52 11.22
C ALA A 373 -17.69 5.74 12.53
N LYS A 374 -17.95 4.42 12.50
CA LYS A 374 -17.63 3.45 13.55
C LYS A 374 -17.16 2.14 12.91
N ALA A 375 -16.31 1.41 13.62
CA ALA A 375 -15.92 0.07 13.18
C ALA A 375 -17.14 -0.87 13.15
N PRO A 376 -17.25 -1.75 12.14
CA PRO A 376 -18.32 -2.73 12.07
C PRO A 376 -18.23 -3.74 13.23
N HIS A 377 -19.36 -4.37 13.55
CA HIS A 377 -19.38 -5.44 14.54
C HIS A 377 -18.40 -6.57 14.12
N PRO A 378 -17.64 -7.15 15.06
CA PRO A 378 -16.63 -8.19 14.74
C PRO A 378 -17.19 -9.43 14.00
N ASP A 379 -18.46 -9.76 14.20
CA ASP A 379 -19.12 -10.90 13.55
C ASP A 379 -19.69 -10.55 12.16
N ASP A 380 -19.71 -9.27 11.77
CA ASP A 380 -20.17 -8.84 10.45
C ASP A 380 -19.07 -9.04 9.40
N ARG A 381 -18.98 -10.29 8.91
CA ARG A 381 -18.01 -10.68 7.88
C ARG A 381 -18.25 -9.97 6.55
N LEU A 382 -19.51 -9.63 6.24
CA LEU A 382 -19.86 -8.96 4.99
C LEU A 382 -19.39 -7.51 5.00
N ALA A 383 -19.58 -6.79 6.11
CA ALA A 383 -19.07 -5.43 6.27
C ALA A 383 -17.54 -5.37 6.16
N LEU A 384 -16.82 -6.34 6.77
CA LEU A 384 -15.37 -6.44 6.64
C LEU A 384 -14.94 -6.65 5.17
N ALA A 385 -15.60 -7.57 4.46
CA ALA A 385 -15.32 -7.85 3.06
C ALA A 385 -15.59 -6.63 2.17
N LYS A 386 -16.69 -5.90 2.43
CA LYS A 386 -17.03 -4.67 1.72
C LYS A 386 -15.97 -3.58 1.91
N VAL A 387 -15.54 -3.33 3.14
CA VAL A 387 -14.46 -2.35 3.42
C VAL A 387 -13.18 -2.72 2.69
N ALA A 388 -12.77 -3.98 2.72
CA ALA A 388 -11.56 -4.44 2.04
C ALA A 388 -11.67 -4.31 0.51
N PHE A 389 -12.85 -4.59 -0.04
CA PHE A 389 -13.15 -4.42 -1.47
C PHE A 389 -13.07 -2.93 -1.88
N GLU A 390 -13.69 -2.04 -1.11
CA GLU A 390 -13.67 -0.59 -1.36
C GLU A 390 -12.23 -0.04 -1.35
N VAL A 391 -11.40 -0.50 -0.40
CA VAL A 391 -9.97 -0.15 -0.35
C VAL A 391 -9.23 -0.61 -1.61
N ALA A 392 -9.48 -1.84 -2.06
CA ALA A 392 -8.84 -2.38 -3.26
C ALA A 392 -9.26 -1.62 -4.53
N VAL A 393 -10.54 -1.32 -4.68
CA VAL A 393 -11.06 -0.51 -5.79
C VAL A 393 -10.47 0.89 -5.79
N ALA A 394 -10.39 1.55 -4.63
CA ALA A 394 -9.82 2.88 -4.51
C ALA A 394 -8.31 2.89 -4.82
N ALA A 395 -7.56 1.85 -4.43
CA ALA A 395 -6.15 1.70 -4.80
C ALA A 395 -5.96 1.49 -6.32
N ASN A 396 -6.81 0.68 -6.96
CA ASN A 396 -6.79 0.50 -8.41
C ASN A 396 -7.03 1.81 -9.16
N LYS A 397 -8.05 2.58 -8.75
CA LYS A 397 -8.43 3.84 -9.43
C LYS A 397 -7.30 4.89 -9.50
N VAL A 398 -6.38 4.87 -8.55
CA VAL A 398 -5.28 5.85 -8.50
C VAL A 398 -3.95 5.31 -9.03
N THR A 399 -3.92 4.06 -9.47
CA THR A 399 -2.72 3.49 -10.11
C THR A 399 -2.42 4.26 -11.40
N PRO A 400 -1.22 4.86 -11.59
CA PRO A 400 -0.92 5.60 -12.81
C PRO A 400 -0.58 4.66 -13.96
N LEU A 401 -0.96 5.05 -15.18
CA LEU A 401 -0.44 4.46 -16.40
C LEU A 401 1.01 4.90 -16.59
N THR A 402 1.93 3.95 -16.65
CA THR A 402 3.35 4.20 -16.93
C THR A 402 3.67 3.88 -18.38
N LEU A 403 4.72 4.47 -18.92
CA LEU A 403 5.13 4.18 -20.30
C LEU A 403 5.48 2.70 -20.52
N PRO A 404 6.21 2.00 -19.62
CA PRO A 404 6.43 0.56 -19.75
C PRO A 404 5.15 -0.28 -19.78
N SER A 405 4.14 0.08 -18.98
CA SER A 405 2.85 -0.63 -18.98
C SER A 405 2.10 -0.46 -20.31
N MET A 406 2.15 0.74 -20.89
CA MET A 406 1.51 1.05 -22.16
C MET A 406 2.23 0.39 -23.35
N LEU A 407 3.57 0.44 -23.37
CA LEU A 407 4.38 -0.28 -24.38
C LEU A 407 4.10 -1.78 -24.34
N SER A 408 4.05 -2.37 -23.15
CA SER A 408 3.71 -3.79 -22.97
C SER A 408 2.29 -4.10 -23.44
N MET A 409 1.32 -3.22 -23.14
CA MET A 409 -0.07 -3.37 -23.58
C MET A 409 -0.17 -3.41 -25.13
N VAL A 410 0.46 -2.44 -25.80
CA VAL A 410 0.43 -2.32 -27.26
C VAL A 410 1.12 -3.51 -27.92
N LEU A 411 2.34 -3.84 -27.50
CA LEU A 411 3.12 -4.91 -28.14
C LEU A 411 2.55 -6.31 -27.88
N LEU A 412 1.98 -6.58 -26.71
CA LEU A 412 1.25 -7.84 -26.45
C LEU A 412 -0.04 -7.91 -27.27
N GLY A 413 -0.70 -6.78 -27.51
CA GLY A 413 -1.90 -6.71 -28.37
C GLY A 413 -1.58 -6.91 -29.85
N ALA A 414 -0.39 -6.54 -30.30
CA ALA A 414 0.07 -6.74 -31.67
C ALA A 414 0.62 -8.15 -31.92
N ALA A 415 1.06 -8.85 -30.87
CA ALA A 415 1.69 -10.17 -31.02
C ALA A 415 0.83 -11.17 -31.82
N PRO A 416 1.43 -11.98 -32.71
CA PRO A 416 2.87 -12.17 -32.94
C PRO A 416 3.53 -11.14 -33.90
N GLN A 417 2.81 -10.11 -34.32
CA GLN A 417 3.35 -9.08 -35.20
C GLN A 417 4.27 -8.14 -34.43
N ALA A 418 5.36 -7.70 -35.08
CA ALA A 418 6.22 -6.65 -34.60
C ALA A 418 5.79 -5.29 -35.19
N LEU A 419 5.96 -4.21 -34.45
CA LEU A 419 5.56 -2.86 -34.87
C LEU A 419 6.79 -2.01 -35.17
N THR A 420 6.69 -1.19 -36.21
CA THR A 420 7.65 -0.11 -36.46
C THR A 420 7.61 0.93 -35.34
N ASN A 421 8.64 1.73 -35.22
CA ASN A 421 8.66 2.82 -34.24
C ASN A 421 7.48 3.79 -34.41
N GLN A 422 7.09 4.09 -35.65
CA GLN A 422 5.97 4.96 -35.95
C GLN A 422 4.61 4.36 -35.55
N GLU A 423 4.37 3.08 -35.85
CA GLU A 423 3.16 2.37 -35.46
C GLU A 423 3.06 2.27 -33.94
N LEU A 424 4.15 1.91 -33.26
CA LEU A 424 4.21 1.83 -31.80
C LEU A 424 3.89 3.18 -31.14
N GLN A 425 4.51 4.27 -31.61
CA GLN A 425 4.23 5.62 -31.11
C GLN A 425 2.77 6.02 -31.35
N THR A 426 2.23 5.71 -32.52
CA THR A 426 0.83 6.03 -32.86
C THR A 426 -0.14 5.30 -31.94
N GLN A 427 0.06 4.00 -31.71
CA GLN A 427 -0.81 3.21 -30.85
C GLN A 427 -0.69 3.60 -29.36
N VAL A 428 0.53 3.84 -28.88
CA VAL A 428 0.76 4.33 -27.50
C VAL A 428 0.10 5.69 -27.29
N ARG A 429 0.20 6.60 -28.25
CA ARG A 429 -0.47 7.92 -28.19
C ARG A 429 -1.99 7.77 -28.16
N ALA A 430 -2.56 6.91 -29.01
CA ALA A 430 -4.00 6.68 -29.04
C ALA A 430 -4.54 6.13 -27.70
N LEU A 431 -3.81 5.21 -27.06
CA LEU A 431 -4.18 4.73 -25.71
C LEU A 431 -3.99 5.80 -24.65
N HIS A 432 -2.94 6.60 -24.74
CA HIS A 432 -2.72 7.74 -23.83
C HIS A 432 -3.89 8.73 -23.92
N ASP A 433 -4.28 9.14 -25.12
CA ASP A 433 -5.36 10.11 -25.33
C ASP A 433 -6.71 9.55 -24.87
N TRP A 434 -6.95 8.25 -25.10
CA TRP A 434 -8.11 7.53 -24.57
C TRP A 434 -8.16 7.60 -23.04
N ALA A 435 -7.03 7.38 -22.38
CA ALA A 435 -6.93 7.40 -20.91
C ALA A 435 -7.11 8.83 -20.34
N VAL A 436 -6.49 9.84 -20.98
CA VAL A 436 -6.63 11.26 -20.59
C VAL A 436 -8.09 11.70 -20.69
N ALA A 437 -8.79 11.34 -21.79
CA ALA A 437 -10.20 11.67 -21.97
C ALA A 437 -11.13 11.08 -20.88
N ARG A 438 -10.68 10.06 -20.16
CA ARG A 438 -11.40 9.39 -19.05
C ARG A 438 -10.90 9.77 -17.67
N GLY A 439 -9.97 10.74 -17.59
CA GLY A 439 -9.39 11.19 -16.32
C GLY A 439 -8.54 10.13 -15.61
N ILE A 440 -8.07 9.12 -16.34
CA ILE A 440 -7.16 8.10 -15.78
C ILE A 440 -5.81 8.76 -15.53
N ARG A 441 -5.20 8.48 -14.37
CA ARG A 441 -3.88 9.01 -14.03
C ARG A 441 -2.82 8.50 -14.98
N ILE A 442 -2.01 9.43 -15.48
CA ILE A 442 -0.81 9.16 -16.28
C ILE A 442 0.41 9.52 -15.42
N SER A 443 1.47 8.74 -15.48
CA SER A 443 2.72 9.09 -14.80
C SER A 443 3.27 10.41 -15.32
N SER A 444 3.81 11.25 -14.44
CA SER A 444 4.13 12.66 -14.73
C SER A 444 5.20 12.87 -15.81
N ASP A 445 6.01 11.87 -16.08
CA ASP A 445 7.05 11.87 -17.11
C ASP A 445 6.59 11.23 -18.43
N PHE A 446 5.46 10.53 -18.44
CA PHE A 446 4.89 9.98 -19.66
C PHE A 446 4.21 11.10 -20.47
N LYS A 447 4.95 11.68 -21.40
CA LYS A 447 4.44 12.62 -22.39
C LYS A 447 4.44 11.93 -23.74
N ALA A 448 3.26 11.70 -24.27
CA ALA A 448 3.09 10.94 -25.54
C ALA A 448 3.81 11.59 -26.72
N GLU A 449 4.03 12.91 -26.68
CA GLU A 449 4.76 13.67 -27.71
C GLU A 449 6.27 13.55 -27.57
N ASN A 450 6.80 13.07 -26.44
CA ASN A 450 8.24 12.99 -26.21
C ASN A 450 8.83 11.69 -26.77
N ALA A 451 9.10 11.69 -28.06
CA ALA A 451 9.67 10.53 -28.77
C ALA A 451 11.05 10.12 -28.23
N GLU A 452 11.87 11.09 -27.76
CA GLU A 452 13.21 10.80 -27.20
C GLU A 452 13.07 10.03 -25.87
N HIS A 453 12.16 10.46 -25.00
CA HIS A 453 11.89 9.74 -23.75
C HIS A 453 11.36 8.34 -24.01
N MET A 454 10.42 8.18 -24.95
CA MET A 454 9.89 6.87 -25.34
C MET A 454 11.01 5.95 -25.84
N GLN A 455 11.88 6.47 -26.72
CA GLN A 455 13.03 5.69 -27.23
C GLN A 455 13.96 5.26 -26.09
N LYS A 456 14.27 6.14 -25.14
CA LYS A 456 15.08 5.80 -23.98
C LYS A 456 14.47 4.69 -23.13
N VAL A 457 13.16 4.71 -22.92
CA VAL A 457 12.47 3.65 -22.16
C VAL A 457 12.49 2.34 -22.94
N ILE A 458 12.26 2.37 -24.25
CA ILE A 458 12.36 1.18 -25.12
C ILE A 458 13.76 0.56 -25.02
N GLU A 459 14.83 1.35 -25.08
CA GLU A 459 16.22 0.87 -24.95
C GLU A 459 16.45 0.17 -23.59
N ILE A 460 15.92 0.76 -22.49
CA ILE A 460 16.00 0.14 -21.17
C ILE A 460 15.23 -1.19 -21.14
N MET A 461 14.02 -1.25 -21.72
CA MET A 461 13.21 -2.47 -21.76
C MET A 461 13.88 -3.56 -22.62
N ILE A 462 14.61 -3.21 -23.68
CA ILE A 462 15.42 -4.13 -24.47
C ILE A 462 16.60 -4.66 -23.63
N ALA A 463 17.33 -3.78 -22.94
CA ALA A 463 18.46 -4.14 -22.10
C ALA A 463 18.05 -5.09 -20.96
N GLU A 464 16.83 -4.93 -20.41
CA GLU A 464 16.23 -5.81 -19.40
C GLU A 464 15.45 -7.01 -20.02
N LYS A 465 15.63 -7.27 -21.32
CA LYS A 465 15.06 -8.43 -22.06
C LYS A 465 13.53 -8.51 -22.00
N MET A 466 12.87 -7.38 -21.95
CA MET A 466 11.40 -7.29 -21.97
C MET A 466 10.84 -7.16 -23.38
N LEU A 467 11.61 -6.58 -24.28
CA LEU A 467 11.31 -6.36 -25.69
C LEU A 467 12.44 -6.87 -26.56
N THR A 468 12.13 -7.24 -27.79
CA THR A 468 13.08 -7.57 -28.84
C THR A 468 13.03 -6.52 -29.94
N ARG A 469 14.20 -6.09 -30.39
CA ARG A 469 14.39 -5.24 -31.55
C ARG A 469 14.85 -6.11 -32.70
N TYR A 470 14.22 -5.95 -33.86
CA TYR A 470 14.59 -6.59 -35.11
C TYR A 470 15.00 -5.50 -36.09
N ASP A 471 16.25 -5.54 -36.58
CA ASP A 471 16.86 -4.54 -37.46
C ASP A 471 17.49 -5.14 -38.73
N GLU A 472 17.19 -6.40 -39.04
CA GLU A 472 17.63 -7.08 -40.26
C GLU A 472 16.74 -6.78 -41.47
N GLY A 473 15.63 -6.07 -41.32
CA GLY A 473 14.68 -5.68 -42.35
C GLY A 473 14.87 -4.24 -42.86
N PRO A 474 14.01 -3.79 -43.79
CA PRO A 474 14.04 -2.42 -44.29
C PRO A 474 13.73 -1.37 -43.19
N ASP A 475 12.92 -1.75 -42.19
CA ASP A 475 12.55 -0.94 -41.04
C ASP A 475 12.91 -1.64 -39.74
N VAL A 476 13.28 -0.87 -38.73
CA VAL A 476 13.45 -1.38 -37.39
C VAL A 476 12.08 -1.60 -36.76
N VAL A 477 11.85 -2.81 -36.29
CA VAL A 477 10.59 -3.17 -35.62
C VAL A 477 10.84 -3.71 -34.20
N PHE A 478 9.82 -3.55 -33.34
CA PHE A 478 9.84 -3.99 -31.95
C PHE A 478 8.72 -5.02 -31.73
N GLY A 479 9.02 -6.05 -30.96
CA GLY A 479 8.08 -7.09 -30.59
C GLY A 479 8.39 -7.70 -29.25
N ILE A 480 7.56 -8.63 -28.81
CA ILE A 480 7.74 -9.41 -27.59
C ILE A 480 7.88 -10.87 -28.01
N ALA A 481 9.04 -11.47 -27.78
CA ALA A 481 9.27 -12.88 -28.03
C ALA A 481 8.50 -13.74 -27.00
N PRO A 482 8.11 -14.98 -27.34
CA PRO A 482 7.30 -15.83 -26.45
C PRO A 482 7.85 -15.98 -25.03
N GLU A 483 9.16 -16.10 -24.88
CA GLU A 483 9.84 -16.20 -23.58
C GLU A 483 9.78 -14.90 -22.76
N GLN A 484 9.49 -13.76 -23.38
CA GLN A 484 9.35 -12.45 -22.75
C GLN A 484 7.90 -12.15 -22.30
N HIS A 485 6.92 -12.93 -22.80
CA HIS A 485 5.51 -12.73 -22.50
C HIS A 485 5.20 -12.65 -20.99
N PRO A 486 5.75 -13.51 -20.11
CA PRO A 486 5.46 -13.42 -18.67
C PRO A 486 5.90 -12.09 -18.06
N VAL A 487 7.06 -11.57 -18.45
CA VAL A 487 7.60 -10.30 -17.94
C VAL A 487 6.78 -9.12 -18.49
N ALA A 488 6.53 -9.05 -19.79
CA ALA A 488 5.72 -8.00 -20.41
C ALA A 488 4.28 -8.01 -19.88
N SER A 489 3.70 -9.20 -19.68
CA SER A 489 2.35 -9.37 -19.11
C SER A 489 2.27 -8.82 -17.69
N TYR A 490 3.33 -8.92 -16.89
CA TYR A 490 3.35 -8.32 -15.57
C TYR A 490 3.06 -6.81 -15.64
N TYR A 491 3.77 -6.06 -16.50
CA TYR A 491 3.58 -4.61 -16.63
C TYR A 491 2.21 -4.25 -17.22
N ARG A 492 1.74 -4.95 -18.25
CA ARG A 492 0.38 -4.79 -18.75
C ARG A 492 -0.65 -4.99 -17.64
N ASN A 493 -0.48 -6.02 -16.82
CA ASN A 493 -1.43 -6.36 -15.77
C ASN A 493 -1.49 -5.32 -14.64
N THR A 494 -0.46 -4.49 -14.46
CA THR A 494 -0.52 -3.40 -13.48
C THR A 494 -1.63 -2.40 -13.77
N VAL A 495 -2.05 -2.27 -15.03
CA VAL A 495 -3.02 -1.27 -15.52
C VAL A 495 -4.23 -1.89 -16.24
N VAL A 496 -4.28 -3.21 -16.37
CA VAL A 496 -5.30 -3.93 -17.15
C VAL A 496 -6.74 -3.58 -16.72
N HIS A 497 -6.93 -3.31 -15.42
CA HIS A 497 -8.25 -3.02 -14.84
C HIS A 497 -8.93 -1.76 -15.42
N PHE A 498 -8.19 -0.82 -15.99
CA PHE A 498 -8.75 0.34 -16.68
C PHE A 498 -9.39 -0.02 -18.03
N PHE A 499 -8.91 -1.08 -18.66
CA PHE A 499 -9.27 -1.44 -20.03
C PHE A 499 -10.29 -2.56 -20.12
N VAL A 500 -10.68 -3.18 -18.99
CA VAL A 500 -11.57 -4.36 -18.96
C VAL A 500 -12.95 -4.04 -19.55
N ASN A 501 -13.58 -2.92 -19.15
CA ASN A 501 -14.89 -2.55 -19.65
C ASN A 501 -14.88 -2.31 -21.16
N LYS A 502 -13.85 -1.62 -21.67
CA LYS A 502 -13.62 -1.43 -23.10
C LYS A 502 -13.43 -2.75 -23.84
N ALA A 503 -12.63 -3.65 -23.30
CA ALA A 503 -12.41 -4.97 -23.90
C ALA A 503 -13.69 -5.83 -23.93
N ILE A 504 -14.53 -5.75 -22.89
CA ILE A 504 -15.84 -6.40 -22.85
C ILE A 504 -16.75 -5.83 -23.94
N ILE A 505 -16.79 -4.51 -24.14
CA ILE A 505 -17.56 -3.87 -25.20
C ILE A 505 -17.13 -4.38 -26.59
N GLU A 506 -15.82 -4.43 -26.84
CA GLU A 506 -15.29 -4.91 -28.12
C GLU A 506 -15.75 -6.34 -28.43
N LEU A 507 -15.68 -7.27 -27.48
CA LEU A 507 -16.13 -8.64 -27.65
C LEU A 507 -17.66 -8.76 -27.76
N ALA A 508 -18.41 -7.97 -26.97
CA ALA A 508 -19.87 -7.96 -27.02
C ALA A 508 -20.40 -7.43 -28.37
N LEU A 509 -19.73 -6.45 -28.97
CA LEU A 509 -20.06 -5.97 -30.30
C LEU A 509 -19.78 -7.02 -31.37
N VAL A 510 -18.67 -7.76 -31.27
CA VAL A 510 -18.38 -8.88 -32.20
C VAL A 510 -19.48 -9.94 -32.09
N ALA A 511 -19.90 -10.31 -30.88
CA ALA A 511 -21.01 -11.25 -30.70
C ALA A 511 -22.33 -10.73 -31.30
N ALA A 512 -22.60 -9.43 -31.11
CA ALA A 512 -23.82 -8.78 -31.64
C ALA A 512 -23.81 -8.66 -33.16
N SER A 513 -22.65 -8.64 -33.83
CA SER A 513 -22.55 -8.53 -35.27
C SER A 513 -23.08 -9.78 -36.04
N ASP A 514 -23.12 -10.92 -35.36
CA ASP A 514 -23.64 -12.19 -35.89
C ASP A 514 -25.16 -12.34 -35.65
N ALA A 515 -25.77 -11.45 -34.87
CA ALA A 515 -27.20 -11.48 -34.56
C ALA A 515 -28.04 -10.75 -35.63
N LEU A 516 -29.35 -11.05 -35.65
CA LEU A 516 -30.28 -10.26 -36.46
C LEU A 516 -30.32 -8.80 -35.96
N PRO A 517 -30.51 -7.82 -36.85
CA PRO A 517 -30.52 -6.39 -36.46
C PRO A 517 -31.45 -6.07 -35.30
N GLU A 518 -32.64 -6.68 -35.25
CA GLU A 518 -33.62 -6.52 -34.16
C GLU A 518 -33.17 -7.15 -32.81
N GLU A 519 -32.26 -8.10 -32.83
CA GLU A 519 -31.74 -8.82 -31.65
C GLU A 519 -30.34 -8.30 -31.23
N ALA A 520 -29.68 -7.51 -32.07
CA ALA A 520 -28.28 -7.12 -31.90
C ALA A 520 -28.03 -6.41 -30.58
N VAL A 521 -28.87 -5.47 -30.15
CA VAL A 521 -28.74 -4.75 -28.88
C VAL A 521 -28.93 -5.69 -27.68
N ALA A 522 -29.91 -6.60 -27.75
CA ALA A 522 -30.12 -7.59 -26.69
C ALA A 522 -28.95 -8.57 -26.59
N THR A 523 -28.42 -9.03 -27.72
CA THR A 523 -27.24 -9.90 -27.79
C THR A 523 -26.01 -9.21 -27.19
N PHE A 524 -25.81 -7.93 -27.49
CA PHE A 524 -24.73 -7.14 -26.89
C PHE A 524 -24.79 -7.17 -25.35
N TRP A 525 -25.95 -6.82 -24.76
CA TRP A 525 -26.08 -6.80 -23.30
C TRP A 525 -25.97 -8.18 -22.65
N ASN A 526 -26.51 -9.22 -23.29
CA ASN A 526 -26.36 -10.59 -22.82
C ASN A 526 -24.88 -11.02 -22.79
N GLU A 527 -24.10 -10.63 -23.80
CA GLU A 527 -22.68 -10.94 -23.87
C GLU A 527 -21.88 -10.13 -22.85
N VAL A 528 -22.21 -8.84 -22.64
CA VAL A 528 -21.63 -8.00 -21.57
C VAL A 528 -21.79 -8.69 -20.21
N ASP A 529 -23.00 -9.16 -19.89
CA ASP A 529 -23.27 -9.84 -18.61
C ASP A 529 -22.58 -11.19 -18.52
N ARG A 530 -22.51 -11.95 -19.63
CA ARG A 530 -21.80 -13.22 -19.71
C ARG A 530 -20.31 -13.04 -19.41
N LEU A 531 -19.66 -12.08 -20.05
CA LEU A 531 -18.24 -11.80 -19.84
C LEU A 531 -17.95 -11.29 -18.45
N ARG A 532 -18.80 -10.38 -17.92
CA ARG A 532 -18.69 -9.92 -16.53
C ARG A 532 -18.77 -11.11 -15.54
N ASN A 533 -19.71 -12.02 -15.75
CA ASN A 533 -19.87 -13.20 -14.89
C ASN A 533 -18.70 -14.19 -15.03
N LEU A 534 -18.15 -14.34 -16.24
CA LEU A 534 -16.97 -15.16 -16.48
C LEU A 534 -15.76 -14.65 -15.71
N PHE A 535 -15.52 -13.33 -15.74
CA PHE A 535 -14.33 -12.72 -15.14
C PHE A 535 -14.56 -12.12 -13.74
N LYS A 536 -15.68 -12.41 -13.07
CA LYS A 536 -16.02 -11.81 -11.76
C LYS A 536 -15.02 -12.10 -10.63
N PHE A 537 -14.20 -13.12 -10.76
CA PHE A 537 -13.14 -13.46 -9.81
C PHE A 537 -11.78 -12.89 -10.20
N GLU A 538 -11.66 -12.37 -11.44
CA GLU A 538 -10.42 -11.79 -11.95
C GLU A 538 -10.34 -10.28 -11.72
N PHE A 539 -11.48 -9.59 -11.79
CA PHE A 539 -11.53 -8.13 -11.72
C PHE A 539 -12.55 -7.63 -10.70
N PHE A 540 -12.32 -6.42 -10.22
CA PHE A 540 -13.24 -5.73 -9.32
C PHE A 540 -14.28 -4.96 -10.16
N TYR A 541 -15.50 -5.45 -10.22
CA TYR A 541 -16.60 -4.79 -10.91
C TYR A 541 -17.48 -3.99 -9.97
N ALA A 542 -18.03 -2.90 -10.48
CA ALA A 542 -19.12 -2.19 -9.83
C ALA A 542 -20.38 -3.08 -9.68
N PRO A 543 -21.32 -2.73 -8.80
CA PRO A 543 -22.65 -3.33 -8.80
C PRO A 543 -23.29 -3.30 -10.19
N THR A 544 -24.17 -4.27 -10.51
CA THR A 544 -24.65 -4.50 -11.89
C THR A 544 -25.20 -3.24 -12.56
N GLU A 545 -26.04 -2.47 -11.89
CA GLU A 545 -26.63 -1.24 -12.45
C GLU A 545 -25.55 -0.18 -12.78
N GLN A 546 -24.61 0.01 -11.88
CA GLN A 546 -23.49 0.93 -12.08
C GLN A 546 -22.56 0.42 -13.18
N PHE A 547 -22.28 -0.87 -13.23
CA PHE A 547 -21.46 -1.48 -14.29
C PHE A 547 -22.08 -1.28 -15.67
N HIS A 548 -23.41 -1.50 -15.83
CA HIS A 548 -24.11 -1.22 -17.08
C HIS A 548 -24.05 0.27 -17.46
N ALA A 549 -24.15 1.16 -16.47
CA ALA A 549 -23.99 2.60 -16.72
C ALA A 549 -22.56 2.94 -17.17
N GLU A 550 -21.53 2.31 -16.61
CA GLU A 550 -20.13 2.48 -17.02
C GLU A 550 -19.89 1.95 -18.44
N ILE A 551 -20.45 0.79 -18.80
CA ILE A 551 -20.40 0.23 -20.17
C ILE A 551 -21.09 1.17 -21.15
N ARG A 552 -22.29 1.66 -20.82
CA ARG A 552 -23.04 2.61 -21.67
C ARG A 552 -22.24 3.90 -21.86
N GLN A 553 -21.74 4.49 -20.81
CA GLN A 553 -20.91 5.69 -20.87
C GLN A 553 -19.67 5.49 -21.76
N GLU A 554 -19.01 4.34 -21.66
CA GLU A 554 -17.82 4.05 -22.45
C GLU A 554 -18.10 3.96 -23.94
N ILE A 555 -19.18 3.29 -24.35
CA ILE A 555 -19.54 3.17 -25.76
C ILE A 555 -20.10 4.50 -26.33
N GLU A 556 -20.84 5.26 -25.54
CA GLU A 556 -21.38 6.58 -25.90
C GLU A 556 -20.28 7.63 -26.13
N HIS A 557 -19.10 7.47 -25.51
CA HIS A 557 -17.92 8.30 -25.84
C HIS A 557 -17.44 8.11 -27.29
N CYS A 558 -17.70 6.96 -27.87
CA CYS A 558 -17.32 6.64 -29.24
C CYS A 558 -18.44 6.97 -30.25
N ASP A 559 -19.68 6.58 -29.91
CA ASP A 559 -20.88 6.86 -30.72
C ASP A 559 -22.10 7.01 -29.80
N SER A 560 -22.65 8.23 -29.70
CA SER A 560 -23.83 8.52 -28.89
C SER A 560 -25.11 7.80 -29.39
N ASN A 561 -25.13 7.35 -30.64
CA ASN A 561 -26.23 6.63 -31.26
C ASN A 561 -25.91 5.14 -31.50
N TRP A 562 -25.00 4.57 -30.75
CA TRP A 562 -24.47 3.22 -30.94
C TRP A 562 -25.53 2.13 -31.07
N GLU A 563 -26.66 2.22 -30.35
CA GLU A 563 -27.76 1.25 -30.49
C GLU A 563 -28.38 1.29 -31.90
N VAL A 564 -28.56 2.50 -32.45
CA VAL A 564 -29.04 2.65 -33.83
C VAL A 564 -27.99 2.16 -34.83
N SER A 565 -26.73 2.53 -34.63
CA SER A 565 -25.62 2.05 -35.49
C SER A 565 -25.56 0.53 -35.52
N LEU A 566 -25.72 -0.13 -34.37
CA LEU A 566 -25.68 -1.60 -34.28
C LEU A 566 -26.87 -2.27 -35.02
N THR A 567 -28.04 -1.64 -35.02
CA THR A 567 -29.23 -2.17 -35.74
C THR A 567 -29.20 -1.92 -37.26
N GLN A 568 -28.22 -1.16 -37.78
CA GLN A 568 -28.03 -0.95 -39.24
C GLN A 568 -27.29 -2.10 -39.92
N GLY A 569 -27.05 -3.20 -39.23
CA GLY A 569 -26.34 -4.39 -39.74
C GLY A 569 -24.85 -4.17 -39.93
N THR A 570 -24.23 -4.90 -40.85
CA THR A 570 -22.75 -4.96 -41.00
C THR A 570 -22.09 -3.58 -41.17
N ALA A 571 -22.72 -2.67 -41.94
CA ALA A 571 -22.12 -1.34 -42.15
C ALA A 571 -22.11 -0.50 -40.89
N GLY A 572 -23.19 -0.50 -40.10
CA GLY A 572 -23.27 0.18 -38.83
C GLY A 572 -22.29 -0.40 -37.80
N PHE A 573 -22.18 -1.74 -37.75
CA PHE A 573 -21.21 -2.42 -36.91
C PHE A 573 -19.77 -2.02 -37.26
N ILE A 574 -19.37 -2.03 -38.52
CA ILE A 574 -18.00 -1.67 -38.95
C ILE A 574 -17.68 -0.24 -38.49
N ASN A 575 -18.57 0.72 -38.74
CA ASN A 575 -18.36 2.12 -38.32
C ASN A 575 -18.22 2.25 -36.81
N LEU A 576 -19.10 1.59 -36.06
CA LEU A 576 -19.05 1.60 -34.60
C LEU A 576 -17.76 0.94 -34.08
N PHE A 577 -17.37 -0.21 -34.63
CA PHE A 577 -16.17 -0.93 -34.22
C PHE A 577 -14.88 -0.15 -34.53
N GLU A 578 -14.82 0.54 -35.68
CA GLU A 578 -13.72 1.44 -36.04
C GLU A 578 -13.61 2.65 -35.06
N SER A 579 -14.76 3.17 -34.59
CA SER A 579 -14.77 4.27 -33.63
C SER A 579 -14.23 3.90 -32.25
N LEU A 580 -14.18 2.60 -31.93
CA LEU A 580 -13.61 2.08 -30.68
C LEU A 580 -12.07 2.03 -30.66
N ARG A 581 -11.42 2.27 -31.79
CA ARG A 581 -9.94 2.22 -31.83
C ARG A 581 -9.30 3.20 -30.82
N PRO A 582 -8.19 2.83 -30.14
CA PRO A 582 -7.42 1.59 -30.29
C PRO A 582 -8.11 0.38 -29.62
N LEU A 583 -8.10 -0.77 -30.28
CA LEU A 583 -8.68 -2.01 -29.74
C LEU A 583 -7.75 -2.63 -28.69
N VAL A 584 -8.34 -3.16 -27.62
CA VAL A 584 -7.60 -3.69 -26.47
C VAL A 584 -8.00 -5.10 -26.03
N ALA A 585 -9.09 -5.67 -26.56
CA ALA A 585 -9.61 -6.96 -26.10
C ALA A 585 -8.57 -8.07 -26.18
N GLN A 586 -7.76 -8.11 -27.23
CA GLN A 586 -6.69 -9.10 -27.41
C GLN A 586 -5.66 -9.01 -26.29
N SER A 587 -5.14 -7.82 -26.01
CA SER A 587 -4.13 -7.66 -24.95
C SER A 587 -4.69 -7.80 -23.54
N VAL A 588 -5.97 -7.50 -23.33
CA VAL A 588 -6.61 -7.45 -22.00
C VAL A 588 -7.24 -8.78 -21.59
N LEU A 589 -8.08 -9.38 -22.44
CA LEU A 589 -8.91 -10.53 -22.07
C LEU A 589 -8.44 -11.87 -22.67
N LEU A 590 -7.75 -11.88 -23.81
CA LEU A 590 -7.32 -13.11 -24.46
C LEU A 590 -6.57 -14.07 -23.52
N PRO A 591 -5.58 -13.63 -22.72
CA PRO A 591 -4.85 -14.54 -21.84
C PRO A 591 -5.73 -15.22 -20.78
N TYR A 592 -6.78 -14.51 -20.31
CA TYR A 592 -7.75 -15.08 -19.35
C TYR A 592 -8.68 -16.08 -20.04
N ILE A 593 -9.13 -15.78 -21.27
CA ILE A 593 -9.95 -16.69 -22.09
C ILE A 593 -9.18 -17.97 -22.37
N GLU A 594 -7.93 -17.87 -22.80
CA GLU A 594 -7.06 -19.03 -23.03
C GLU A 594 -6.88 -19.88 -21.78
N ALA A 595 -6.57 -19.23 -20.63
CA ALA A 595 -6.42 -19.94 -19.36
C ALA A 595 -7.71 -20.67 -18.96
N TYR A 596 -8.87 -20.00 -19.06
CA TYR A 596 -10.16 -20.65 -18.76
C TYR A 596 -10.52 -21.75 -19.73
N THR A 597 -10.15 -21.63 -21.02
CA THR A 597 -10.35 -22.70 -22.01
C THR A 597 -9.54 -23.94 -21.63
N VAL A 598 -8.25 -23.76 -21.28
CA VAL A 598 -7.39 -24.88 -20.85
C VAL A 598 -7.95 -25.55 -19.60
N VAL A 599 -8.34 -24.76 -18.58
CA VAL A 599 -8.94 -25.29 -17.36
C VAL A 599 -10.27 -25.99 -17.63
N GLY A 600 -11.12 -25.41 -18.48
CA GLY A 600 -12.40 -26.00 -18.89
C GLY A 600 -12.22 -27.34 -19.61
N ASP A 601 -11.26 -27.43 -20.52
CA ASP A 601 -10.92 -28.68 -21.22
C ASP A 601 -10.40 -29.76 -20.28
N LEU A 602 -9.60 -29.39 -19.28
CA LEU A 602 -9.12 -30.30 -18.24
C LEU A 602 -10.28 -30.80 -17.38
N LEU A 603 -11.14 -29.89 -16.89
CA LEU A 603 -12.32 -30.24 -16.09
C LEU A 603 -13.31 -31.12 -16.83
N ALA A 604 -13.50 -30.90 -18.13
CA ALA A 604 -14.38 -31.71 -18.97
C ALA A 604 -13.90 -33.16 -19.15
N ARG A 605 -12.62 -33.44 -18.92
CA ARG A 605 -12.01 -34.78 -19.02
C ARG A 605 -12.00 -35.52 -17.69
N LEU A 606 -12.26 -34.83 -16.55
CA LEU A 606 -12.30 -35.47 -15.24
C LEU A 606 -13.59 -36.25 -15.05
N GLU A 607 -13.49 -37.43 -14.46
CA GLU A 607 -14.67 -38.18 -14.01
C GLU A 607 -15.29 -37.48 -12.78
N PRO A 608 -16.63 -37.56 -12.59
CA PRO A 608 -17.34 -36.79 -11.56
C PRO A 608 -16.88 -37.03 -10.09
N TRP A 609 -16.12 -38.08 -9.83
CA TRP A 609 -15.58 -38.46 -8.51
C TRP A 609 -14.06 -38.15 -8.37
N GLU A 610 -13.40 -37.71 -9.38
CA GLU A 610 -11.99 -37.31 -9.28
C GLU A 610 -11.88 -35.92 -8.69
N SER A 611 -11.16 -35.82 -7.57
CA SER A 611 -10.78 -34.52 -7.03
C SER A 611 -9.54 -34.01 -7.76
N LEU A 612 -9.58 -32.75 -8.20
CA LEU A 612 -8.38 -32.04 -8.63
C LEU A 612 -7.40 -31.96 -7.47
N ASP A 613 -6.28 -32.61 -7.59
CA ASP A 613 -5.15 -32.35 -6.70
C ASP A 613 -4.51 -31.01 -7.13
N GLU A 614 -4.20 -30.12 -6.17
CA GLU A 614 -3.58 -28.81 -6.46
C GLU A 614 -2.31 -28.91 -7.30
N ALA A 615 -1.68 -30.08 -7.35
CA ALA A 615 -0.48 -30.36 -8.14
C ALA A 615 -0.77 -30.63 -9.64
N THR A 616 -2.03 -30.90 -10.00
CA THR A 616 -2.44 -31.24 -11.39
C THR A 616 -3.25 -30.13 -12.07
N ALA A 617 -3.68 -29.14 -11.31
CA ALA A 617 -4.34 -27.94 -11.81
C ALA A 617 -3.32 -26.81 -12.07
#